data_7d87cd83ba1dcba76cb35004f6d59771
#
_entry.id   7d87cd83ba1dcba76cb35004f6d59771
#
_cell.length_a   1.000
_cell.length_b   1.000
_cell.length_c   1.000
_cell.angle_alpha   90.00
_cell.angle_beta   90.00
_cell.angle_gamma   90.00
#
_symmetry.space_group_name_H-M   'P 1'
#
loop_
_entity.id
_entity.type
_entity.pdbx_description
1 polymer ?
#
loop_
_entity_poly.entity_id
_entity_poly.type
_entity_poly.pdbx_seq_one_letter_code
_entity_poly.pdbx_strand_id
1 'polypeptide(L)'
;MSNNYLDLKQINESKIKKDYFPFFTVKNSLLKNIDSNRLVSDFPDISEGGSFPIESDTGEKIKELIKELEGQEFKALLEDKFNVELNNEPVVTTLRGYSRLKDGKIHTDSSSKIITVLLYLNQNWNENEGYLRLLKDNNDLDNYIEEVPCTFGSMVAFKVTDNCWHGFKPYEGKRLSLQLNYISSQSHGLHTTRHRISSFFKKLKKILKPF
;
A
#
# COMPACT_ATOMS: atom_id res chain seq x y z
N MET A 1 -7.92 -8.40 20.84
CA MET A 1 -9.16 -8.15 20.05
C MET A 1 -9.21 -9.21 18.97
N SER A 2 -10.37 -9.77 18.62
CA SER A 2 -10.45 -10.71 17.50
C SER A 2 -10.23 -9.93 16.19
N ASN A 3 -9.29 -10.39 15.35
CA ASN A 3 -9.12 -9.82 14.02
C ASN A 3 -10.35 -10.14 13.17
N ASN A 4 -10.92 -9.13 12.56
CA ASN A 4 -12.13 -9.26 11.74
C ASN A 4 -11.82 -9.27 10.24
N TYR A 5 -10.62 -8.83 9.84
CA TYR A 5 -10.23 -8.66 8.44
C TYR A 5 -8.94 -9.40 8.08
N LEU A 6 -7.85 -9.25 8.87
CA LEU A 6 -6.54 -9.80 8.52
C LEU A 6 -6.42 -11.27 8.92
N ASP A 7 -5.99 -12.11 7.99
CA ASP A 7 -5.52 -13.46 8.28
C ASP A 7 -4.05 -13.41 8.73
N LEU A 8 -3.85 -13.00 9.99
CA LEU A 8 -2.50 -12.86 10.57
C LEU A 8 -1.73 -14.19 10.54
N LYS A 9 -2.42 -15.34 10.63
CA LYS A 9 -1.78 -16.65 10.54
C LYS A 9 -1.16 -16.82 9.15
N GLN A 10 -1.92 -16.62 8.10
CA GLN A 10 -1.44 -16.75 6.73
C GLN A 10 -0.34 -15.72 6.40
N ILE A 11 -0.46 -14.49 6.91
CA ILE A 11 0.57 -13.48 6.79
C ILE A 11 1.84 -13.92 7.51
N ASN A 12 1.74 -14.48 8.72
CA ASN A 12 2.88 -14.97 9.49
C ASN A 12 3.60 -16.15 8.84
N GLU A 13 2.87 -17.04 8.21
CA GLU A 13 3.42 -18.22 7.50
C GLU A 13 4.13 -17.85 6.20
N SER A 14 3.91 -16.66 5.64
CA SER A 14 4.59 -16.20 4.44
C SER A 14 6.10 -16.04 4.66
N LYS A 15 6.91 -16.48 3.70
CA LYS A 15 8.37 -16.44 3.83
C LYS A 15 8.93 -15.09 3.39
N ILE A 16 9.88 -14.55 4.16
CA ILE A 16 10.70 -13.40 3.74
C ILE A 16 11.67 -13.86 2.65
N LYS A 17 11.64 -13.19 1.52
CA LYS A 17 12.63 -13.26 0.45
C LYS A 17 13.65 -12.14 0.68
N LYS A 18 14.96 -12.40 0.46
CA LYS A 18 16.05 -11.45 0.79
C LYS A 18 17.07 -11.29 -0.34
N ASP A 19 16.88 -11.92 -1.49
CA ASP A 19 17.91 -11.98 -2.54
C ASP A 19 18.34 -10.60 -3.08
N TYR A 20 17.44 -9.63 -3.10
CA TYR A 20 17.72 -8.25 -3.53
C TYR A 20 17.43 -7.25 -2.41
N PHE A 21 16.26 -7.34 -1.82
CA PHE A 21 15.86 -6.60 -0.61
C PHE A 21 14.81 -7.41 0.15
N PRO A 22 14.64 -7.19 1.45
CA PRO A 22 13.70 -7.99 2.24
C PRO A 22 12.24 -7.68 1.88
N PHE A 23 11.46 -8.69 1.48
CA PHE A 23 10.04 -8.58 1.23
C PHE A 23 9.30 -9.91 1.44
N PHE A 24 7.99 -9.84 1.60
CA PHE A 24 7.09 -10.99 1.48
C PHE A 24 5.84 -10.63 0.69
N THR A 25 5.19 -11.64 0.14
CA THR A 25 3.90 -11.54 -0.55
C THR A 25 2.90 -12.53 0.01
N VAL A 26 1.63 -12.16 0.05
CA VAL A 26 0.51 -13.03 0.46
C VAL A 26 -0.62 -12.84 -0.54
N LYS A 27 -1.09 -13.93 -1.16
CA LYS A 27 -2.20 -13.86 -2.13
C LYS A 27 -3.55 -13.60 -1.47
N ASN A 28 -3.75 -14.11 -0.26
CA ASN A 28 -5.01 -14.02 0.50
C ASN A 28 -4.70 -13.59 1.94
N SER A 29 -4.40 -12.33 2.14
CA SER A 29 -4.09 -11.76 3.46
C SER A 29 -5.32 -11.41 4.29
N LEU A 30 -6.52 -11.55 3.71
CA LEU A 30 -7.79 -11.27 4.35
C LEU A 30 -8.52 -12.59 4.69
N LEU A 31 -9.31 -12.58 5.77
CA LEU A 31 -10.11 -13.72 6.21
C LEU A 31 -11.15 -14.09 5.15
N LYS A 32 -11.39 -15.40 4.97
CA LYS A 32 -12.29 -15.94 3.92
C LYS A 32 -13.77 -15.55 4.09
N ASN A 33 -14.18 -15.25 5.31
CA ASN A 33 -15.57 -14.91 5.66
C ASN A 33 -15.90 -13.42 5.52
N ILE A 34 -14.99 -12.61 4.97
CA ILE A 34 -15.25 -11.18 4.76
C ILE A 34 -16.22 -11.01 3.60
N ASP A 35 -17.23 -10.18 3.81
CA ASP A 35 -18.06 -9.66 2.72
C ASP A 35 -17.24 -8.64 1.90
N SER A 36 -16.62 -9.13 0.83
CA SER A 36 -15.77 -8.34 -0.04
C SER A 36 -16.55 -7.23 -0.77
N ASN A 37 -17.83 -7.46 -1.10
CA ASN A 37 -18.68 -6.45 -1.75
C ASN A 37 -18.90 -5.28 -0.81
N ARG A 38 -19.22 -5.57 0.44
CA ARG A 38 -19.44 -4.55 1.45
C ARG A 38 -18.16 -3.78 1.75
N LEU A 39 -17.02 -4.47 1.88
CA LEU A 39 -15.74 -3.80 2.12
C LEU A 39 -15.35 -2.88 0.97
N VAL A 40 -15.50 -3.33 -0.27
CA VAL A 40 -15.17 -2.53 -1.46
C VAL A 40 -16.15 -1.37 -1.65
N SER A 41 -17.43 -1.52 -1.29
CA SER A 41 -18.40 -0.43 -1.35
C SER A 41 -18.11 0.71 -0.38
N ASP A 42 -17.41 0.42 0.72
CA ASP A 42 -16.96 1.40 1.72
C ASP A 42 -15.65 2.12 1.31
N PHE A 43 -15.02 1.71 0.20
CA PHE A 43 -13.85 2.41 -0.34
C PHE A 43 -14.32 3.72 -1.01
N PRO A 44 -13.71 4.89 -0.71
CA PRO A 44 -14.15 6.15 -1.27
C PRO A 44 -13.99 6.17 -2.81
N ASP A 45 -14.84 6.93 -3.48
CA ASP A 45 -14.78 7.09 -4.94
C ASP A 45 -13.61 8.01 -5.32
N ILE A 46 -12.46 7.39 -5.59
CA ILE A 46 -11.24 8.08 -6.02
C ILE A 46 -11.06 7.86 -7.52
N SER A 47 -11.41 8.85 -8.31
CA SER A 47 -11.27 8.86 -9.77
C SER A 47 -9.97 9.50 -10.26
N GLU A 48 -9.12 9.99 -9.35
CA GLU A 48 -7.85 10.64 -9.68
C GLU A 48 -6.66 9.77 -9.26
N GLY A 49 -5.59 9.78 -10.07
CA GLY A 49 -4.35 9.10 -9.72
C GLY A 49 -3.60 9.80 -8.59
N GLY A 50 -2.99 9.01 -7.73
CA GLY A 50 -2.20 9.48 -6.59
C GLY A 50 -2.54 8.77 -5.30
N SER A 51 -2.00 9.29 -4.20
CA SER A 51 -2.26 8.81 -2.84
C SER A 51 -3.11 9.83 -2.11
N PHE A 52 -4.15 9.38 -1.44
CA PHE A 52 -5.13 10.21 -0.74
C PHE A 52 -5.14 9.85 0.74
N PRO A 53 -5.28 10.83 1.65
CA PRO A 53 -5.46 10.56 3.06
C PRO A 53 -6.82 9.90 3.31
N ILE A 54 -6.99 9.31 4.49
CA ILE A 54 -8.27 8.86 4.98
C ILE A 54 -9.09 10.09 5.33
N GLU A 55 -10.24 10.25 4.68
CA GLU A 55 -11.15 11.38 4.88
C GLU A 55 -12.51 10.90 5.45
N SER A 56 -13.41 11.84 5.69
CA SER A 56 -14.74 11.57 6.30
C SER A 56 -15.63 10.67 5.45
N ASP A 57 -15.46 10.68 4.12
CA ASP A 57 -16.21 9.87 3.17
C ASP A 57 -15.69 8.42 3.05
N THR A 58 -14.58 8.09 3.70
CA THR A 58 -14.13 6.70 3.83
C THR A 58 -15.11 5.94 4.70
N GLY A 59 -15.66 4.83 4.18
CA GLY A 59 -16.65 4.03 4.89
C GLY A 59 -16.08 3.27 6.10
N GLU A 60 -16.96 2.87 7.01
CA GLU A 60 -16.55 2.30 8.30
C GLU A 60 -15.78 0.99 8.16
N LYS A 61 -16.12 0.12 7.20
CA LYS A 61 -15.41 -1.15 7.02
C LYS A 61 -13.96 -0.96 6.57
N ILE A 62 -13.70 0.04 5.76
CA ILE A 62 -12.32 0.42 5.39
C ILE A 62 -11.58 1.01 6.59
N LYS A 63 -12.23 1.83 7.41
CA LYS A 63 -11.62 2.37 8.65
C LYS A 63 -11.30 1.27 9.66
N GLU A 64 -12.19 0.27 9.81
CA GLU A 64 -11.96 -0.90 10.66
C GLU A 64 -10.76 -1.72 10.16
N LEU A 65 -10.68 -1.99 8.85
CA LEU A 65 -9.53 -2.67 8.25
C LEU A 65 -8.22 -1.89 8.45
N ILE A 66 -8.25 -0.57 8.25
CA ILE A 66 -7.08 0.29 8.47
C ILE A 66 -6.66 0.23 9.95
N LYS A 67 -7.61 0.23 10.89
CA LYS A 67 -7.32 0.11 12.32
C LYS A 67 -6.62 -1.22 12.66
N GLU A 68 -6.96 -2.32 11.98
CA GLU A 68 -6.23 -3.59 12.14
C GLU A 68 -4.82 -3.53 11.53
N LEU A 69 -4.68 -2.96 10.33
CA LEU A 69 -3.38 -2.77 9.67
C LEU A 69 -2.42 -1.87 10.50
N GLU A 70 -2.96 -0.88 11.20
CA GLU A 70 -2.20 0.01 12.09
C GLU A 70 -2.09 -0.57 13.52
N GLY A 71 -2.74 -1.70 13.78
CA GLY A 71 -2.84 -2.31 15.09
C GLY A 71 -1.55 -2.97 15.56
N GLN A 72 -1.45 -3.17 16.89
CA GLN A 72 -0.26 -3.70 17.54
C GLN A 72 0.10 -5.13 17.07
N GLU A 73 -0.90 -5.98 16.77
CA GLU A 73 -0.66 -7.36 16.37
C GLU A 73 0.01 -7.43 14.98
N PHE A 74 -0.49 -6.66 14.02
CA PHE A 74 0.13 -6.58 12.70
C PHE A 74 1.50 -5.88 12.74
N LYS A 75 1.65 -4.84 13.57
CA LYS A 75 2.94 -4.18 13.80
C LYS A 75 3.98 -5.16 14.34
N ALA A 76 3.67 -5.91 15.39
CA ALA A 76 4.57 -6.89 15.98
C ALA A 76 4.98 -7.99 14.98
N LEU A 77 4.04 -8.42 14.12
CA LEU A 77 4.32 -9.37 13.04
C LEU A 77 5.33 -8.79 12.03
N LEU A 78 5.21 -7.52 11.67
CA LEU A 78 6.17 -6.86 10.78
C LEU A 78 7.54 -6.67 11.44
N GLU A 79 7.58 -6.32 12.73
CA GLU A 79 8.81 -6.20 13.51
C GLU A 79 9.60 -7.52 13.51
N ASP A 80 8.91 -8.63 13.80
CA ASP A 80 9.51 -9.97 13.78
C ASP A 80 10.01 -10.35 12.39
N LYS A 81 9.15 -10.22 11.37
CA LYS A 81 9.50 -10.60 10.00
C LYS A 81 10.70 -9.86 9.43
N PHE A 82 10.76 -8.55 9.65
CA PHE A 82 11.81 -7.70 9.06
C PHE A 82 13.00 -7.45 9.99
N ASN A 83 12.94 -7.95 11.22
CA ASN A 83 13.90 -7.68 12.28
C ASN A 83 14.17 -6.18 12.42
N VAL A 84 13.13 -5.44 12.77
CA VAL A 84 13.13 -3.97 12.97
C VAL A 84 12.33 -3.60 14.20
N GLU A 85 12.62 -2.45 14.79
CA GLU A 85 11.84 -1.85 15.86
C GLU A 85 10.93 -0.75 15.30
N LEU A 86 9.62 -0.81 15.57
CA LEU A 86 8.63 0.14 15.10
C LEU A 86 7.87 0.83 16.24
N ASN A 87 8.31 0.64 17.49
CA ASN A 87 7.56 1.06 18.68
C ASN A 87 7.21 2.55 18.74
N ASN A 88 8.10 3.40 18.26
CA ASN A 88 7.93 4.86 18.29
C ASN A 88 7.81 5.45 16.89
N GLU A 89 7.64 4.59 15.87
CA GLU A 89 7.63 5.04 14.50
C GLU A 89 6.20 5.36 14.06
N PRO A 90 5.95 6.56 13.54
CA PRO A 90 4.63 6.92 13.02
C PRO A 90 4.22 6.03 11.86
N VAL A 91 2.94 5.69 11.83
CA VAL A 91 2.33 5.00 10.69
C VAL A 91 1.49 5.99 9.88
N VAL A 92 1.58 5.89 8.55
CA VAL A 92 0.80 6.70 7.62
C VAL A 92 0.14 5.77 6.61
N THR A 93 -1.19 5.74 6.63
CA THR A 93 -1.99 5.00 5.66
C THR A 93 -2.59 5.95 4.63
N THR A 94 -2.54 5.55 3.37
CA THR A 94 -3.13 6.26 2.24
C THR A 94 -3.95 5.32 1.35
N LEU A 95 -4.93 5.90 0.66
CA LEU A 95 -5.82 5.25 -0.28
C LEU A 95 -5.39 5.56 -1.71
N ARG A 96 -5.46 4.55 -2.59
CA ARG A 96 -5.28 4.71 -4.03
C ARG A 96 -6.45 4.07 -4.74
N GLY A 97 -7.23 4.84 -5.49
CA GLY A 97 -8.42 4.34 -6.19
C GLY A 97 -8.25 4.21 -7.69
N TYR A 98 -7.41 5.03 -8.29
CA TYR A 98 -7.25 5.12 -9.74
C TYR A 98 -5.78 5.20 -10.15
N SER A 99 -5.43 4.55 -11.25
CA SER A 99 -4.12 4.61 -11.89
C SER A 99 -4.22 5.31 -13.25
N ARG A 100 -3.21 6.11 -13.59
CA ARG A 100 -3.07 6.77 -14.89
C ARG A 100 -1.91 6.13 -15.65
N LEU A 101 -1.89 6.24 -16.97
CA LEU A 101 -0.80 5.72 -17.82
C LEU A 101 0.60 6.20 -17.41
N LYS A 102 0.71 7.38 -16.78
CA LYS A 102 1.98 7.93 -16.30
C LYS A 102 2.42 7.42 -14.92
N ASP A 103 1.56 6.68 -14.23
CA ASP A 103 1.86 6.10 -12.93
C ASP A 103 2.66 4.78 -13.09
N GLY A 104 3.22 4.26 -12.04
CA GLY A 104 3.94 2.98 -12.05
C GLY A 104 5.39 3.03 -12.53
N LYS A 105 5.98 4.21 -12.70
CA LYS A 105 7.40 4.34 -13.05
C LYS A 105 8.29 3.65 -12.03
N ILE A 106 9.40 3.09 -12.49
CA ILE A 106 10.39 2.45 -11.63
C ILE A 106 10.93 3.47 -10.61
N HIS A 107 10.93 3.11 -9.35
CA HIS A 107 11.45 3.93 -8.25
C HIS A 107 11.74 3.09 -7.02
N THR A 108 12.47 3.65 -6.08
CA THR A 108 12.52 3.19 -4.68
C THR A 108 11.63 4.08 -3.82
N ASP A 109 11.20 3.58 -2.70
CA ASP A 109 10.53 4.40 -1.71
C ASP A 109 11.54 5.37 -1.04
N SER A 110 11.02 6.49 -0.50
CA SER A 110 11.84 7.45 0.23
C SER A 110 12.54 6.81 1.42
N SER A 111 13.81 7.14 1.65
CA SER A 111 14.59 6.72 2.82
C SER A 111 14.00 7.15 4.17
N SER A 112 13.00 8.04 4.16
CA SER A 112 12.21 8.35 5.36
C SER A 112 11.27 7.22 5.79
N LYS A 113 11.01 6.21 4.95
CA LYS A 113 10.19 5.06 5.27
C LYS A 113 11.07 3.89 5.75
N ILE A 114 10.54 3.11 6.67
CA ILE A 114 11.17 1.89 7.20
C ILE A 114 10.56 0.65 6.53
N ILE A 115 9.23 0.58 6.50
CA ILE A 115 8.46 -0.49 5.86
C ILE A 115 7.35 0.13 5.03
N THR A 116 7.12 -0.45 3.85
CA THR A 116 5.94 -0.20 3.03
C THR A 116 5.11 -1.48 2.94
N VAL A 117 3.80 -1.36 3.14
CA VAL A 117 2.81 -2.41 2.91
C VAL A 117 1.80 -1.92 1.89
N LEU A 118 1.47 -2.77 0.93
CA LEU A 118 0.37 -2.57 -0.02
C LEU A 118 -0.63 -3.72 0.11
N LEU A 119 -1.90 -3.39 0.29
CA LEU A 119 -3.01 -4.32 0.27
C LEU A 119 -3.97 -3.95 -0.85
N TYR A 120 -4.21 -4.88 -1.77
CA TYR A 120 -5.11 -4.68 -2.91
C TYR A 120 -6.54 -5.13 -2.60
N LEU A 121 -7.52 -4.39 -3.14
CA LEU A 121 -8.94 -4.60 -2.88
C LEU A 121 -9.77 -4.73 -4.18
N ASN A 122 -9.18 -5.09 -5.31
CA ASN A 122 -9.90 -5.26 -6.57
C ASN A 122 -10.49 -6.67 -6.64
N GLN A 123 -11.81 -6.79 -6.69
CA GLN A 123 -12.50 -8.07 -6.69
C GLN A 123 -12.30 -8.85 -8.01
N ASN A 124 -12.36 -8.16 -9.14
CA ASN A 124 -12.21 -8.73 -10.46
C ASN A 124 -11.07 -8.00 -11.19
N TRP A 125 -9.88 -8.57 -11.17
CA TRP A 125 -8.75 -8.05 -11.93
C TRP A 125 -8.54 -8.93 -13.16
N ASN A 126 -9.12 -8.51 -14.27
CA ASN A 126 -9.03 -9.22 -15.57
C ASN A 126 -8.03 -8.55 -16.52
N GLU A 127 -7.24 -7.61 -16.00
CA GLU A 127 -6.25 -6.85 -16.76
C GLU A 127 -4.94 -7.62 -16.86
N ASN A 128 -4.24 -7.46 -17.97
CA ASN A 128 -2.91 -8.04 -18.19
C ASN A 128 -1.79 -7.15 -17.62
N GLU A 129 -2.10 -5.89 -17.26
CA GLU A 129 -1.14 -4.89 -16.80
C GLU A 129 -1.52 -4.34 -15.43
N GLY A 130 -0.65 -3.49 -14.87
CA GLY A 130 -0.89 -2.84 -13.59
C GLY A 130 -0.47 -3.66 -12.37
N TYR A 131 0.03 -4.90 -12.55
CA TYR A 131 0.61 -5.69 -11.46
C TYR A 131 1.86 -5.01 -10.90
N LEU A 132 1.96 -4.95 -9.57
CA LEU A 132 3.18 -4.41 -8.97
C LEU A 132 4.33 -5.39 -9.19
N ARG A 133 5.43 -4.90 -9.70
CA ARG A 133 6.67 -5.66 -9.87
C ARG A 133 7.73 -5.17 -8.92
N LEU A 134 8.31 -6.08 -8.15
CA LEU A 134 9.53 -5.87 -7.39
C LEU A 134 10.69 -6.23 -8.31
N LEU A 135 11.67 -5.33 -8.45
CA LEU A 135 12.65 -5.38 -9.52
C LEU A 135 14.05 -5.71 -8.98
N LYS A 136 14.88 -6.26 -9.84
CA LYS A 136 16.30 -6.49 -9.55
C LYS A 136 17.12 -5.19 -9.59
N ASP A 137 16.70 -4.25 -10.45
CA ASP A 137 17.37 -2.98 -10.70
C ASP A 137 16.39 -1.89 -11.17
N ASN A 138 16.91 -0.74 -11.56
CA ASN A 138 16.12 0.42 -11.98
C ASN A 138 15.94 0.56 -13.50
N ASN A 139 16.27 -0.45 -14.29
CA ASN A 139 16.37 -0.29 -15.75
C ASN A 139 15.14 -0.82 -16.50
N ASP A 140 14.58 -1.96 -16.05
CA ASP A 140 13.56 -2.66 -16.81
C ASP A 140 12.47 -3.23 -15.90
N LEU A 141 11.21 -2.92 -16.21
CA LEU A 141 10.05 -3.49 -15.52
C LEU A 141 9.91 -5.01 -15.75
N ASP A 142 10.43 -5.55 -16.82
CA ASP A 142 10.39 -7.00 -17.10
C ASP A 142 11.51 -7.78 -16.40
N ASN A 143 12.50 -7.09 -15.80
CA ASN A 143 13.54 -7.69 -14.97
C ASN A 143 13.11 -7.75 -13.49
N TYR A 144 12.00 -8.41 -13.21
CA TYR A 144 11.44 -8.49 -11.86
C TYR A 144 11.83 -9.78 -11.11
N ILE A 145 11.76 -9.72 -9.79
CA ILE A 145 11.94 -10.86 -8.86
C ILE A 145 10.60 -11.38 -8.36
N GLU A 146 9.58 -10.53 -8.37
CA GLU A 146 8.22 -10.88 -7.96
C GLU A 146 7.22 -10.00 -8.69
N GLU A 147 6.11 -10.59 -9.14
CA GLU A 147 4.96 -9.88 -9.65
C GLU A 147 3.77 -10.12 -8.70
N VAL A 148 3.23 -9.04 -8.16
CA VAL A 148 2.18 -9.06 -7.15
C VAL A 148 0.83 -8.81 -7.81
N PRO A 149 -0.11 -9.77 -7.76
CA PRO A 149 -1.45 -9.57 -8.28
C PRO A 149 -2.15 -8.40 -7.59
N CYS A 150 -2.90 -7.60 -8.37
CA CYS A 150 -3.72 -6.51 -7.82
C CYS A 150 -5.11 -7.00 -7.32
N THR A 151 -5.29 -8.30 -7.10
CA THR A 151 -6.55 -8.91 -6.70
C THR A 151 -6.88 -8.66 -5.22
N PHE A 152 -8.16 -8.82 -4.86
CA PHE A 152 -8.65 -8.66 -3.50
C PHE A 152 -7.89 -9.55 -2.51
N GLY A 153 -7.36 -8.94 -1.45
CA GLY A 153 -6.58 -9.63 -0.42
C GLY A 153 -5.12 -9.90 -0.77
N SER A 154 -4.65 -9.56 -1.98
CA SER A 154 -3.22 -9.61 -2.28
C SER A 154 -2.47 -8.55 -1.50
N MET A 155 -1.42 -8.97 -0.80
CA MET A 155 -0.58 -8.09 0.02
C MET A 155 0.89 -8.28 -0.35
N VAL A 156 1.61 -7.19 -0.35
CA VAL A 156 3.07 -7.16 -0.33
C VAL A 156 3.55 -6.23 0.78
N ALA A 157 4.59 -6.65 1.48
CA ALA A 157 5.33 -5.79 2.39
C ALA A 157 6.82 -5.90 2.10
N PHE A 158 7.53 -4.78 2.19
CA PHE A 158 8.97 -4.75 2.02
C PHE A 158 9.64 -3.73 2.95
N LYS A 159 10.85 -4.09 3.38
CA LYS A 159 11.75 -3.16 4.05
C LYS A 159 12.29 -2.17 3.02
N VAL A 160 12.21 -0.88 3.34
CA VAL A 160 12.72 0.16 2.46
C VAL A 160 14.25 0.19 2.54
N THR A 161 14.87 0.09 1.38
CA THR A 161 16.33 0.10 1.17
C THR A 161 16.64 0.92 -0.08
N ASP A 162 17.88 1.27 -0.30
CA ASP A 162 18.29 2.05 -1.47
C ASP A 162 18.06 1.32 -2.80
N ASN A 163 17.88 0.00 -2.76
CA ASN A 163 17.65 -0.86 -3.91
C ASN A 163 16.26 -1.55 -3.93
N CYS A 164 15.29 -1.10 -3.14
CA CYS A 164 13.93 -1.63 -3.16
C CYS A 164 13.13 -1.16 -4.40
N TRP A 165 13.73 -1.38 -5.58
CA TRP A 165 13.16 -0.98 -6.86
C TRP A 165 11.83 -1.67 -7.12
N HIS A 166 10.84 -0.88 -7.52
CA HIS A 166 9.53 -1.41 -7.87
C HIS A 166 8.80 -0.46 -8.83
N GLY A 167 7.80 -1.02 -9.50
CA GLY A 167 6.97 -0.28 -10.44
C GLY A 167 5.89 -1.18 -11.01
N PHE A 168 5.18 -0.70 -12.01
CA PHE A 168 4.21 -1.51 -12.78
C PHE A 168 4.08 -0.95 -14.19
N LYS A 169 3.72 -1.82 -15.14
CA LYS A 169 3.47 -1.42 -16.53
C LYS A 169 2.31 -0.44 -16.60
N PRO A 170 2.34 0.52 -17.53
CA PRO A 170 1.30 1.53 -17.67
C PRO A 170 -0.10 0.90 -17.69
N TYR A 171 -0.93 1.34 -16.78
CA TYR A 171 -2.33 0.93 -16.65
C TYR A 171 -3.18 2.15 -16.33
N GLU A 172 -4.31 2.31 -16.99
CA GLU A 172 -5.28 3.36 -16.71
C GLU A 172 -6.61 2.76 -16.33
N GLY A 173 -7.07 3.07 -15.11
CA GLY A 173 -8.32 2.55 -14.61
C GLY A 173 -8.38 2.43 -13.09
N LYS A 174 -9.47 1.85 -12.62
CA LYS A 174 -9.72 1.60 -11.21
C LYS A 174 -8.69 0.58 -10.67
N ARG A 175 -7.96 0.98 -9.64
CA ARG A 175 -6.91 0.16 -9.01
C ARG A 175 -6.87 0.46 -7.52
N LEU A 176 -7.71 -0.26 -6.78
CA LEU A 176 -7.92 -0.04 -5.35
C LEU A 176 -6.78 -0.65 -4.53
N SER A 177 -6.16 0.16 -3.69
CA SER A 177 -5.19 -0.33 -2.71
C SER A 177 -5.12 0.58 -1.48
N LEU A 178 -4.82 -0.03 -0.35
CA LEU A 178 -4.34 0.61 0.86
C LEU A 178 -2.82 0.56 0.85
N GLN A 179 -2.18 1.69 1.11
CA GLN A 179 -0.73 1.75 1.29
C GLN A 179 -0.43 2.26 2.70
N LEU A 180 0.20 1.42 3.49
CA LEU A 180 0.63 1.72 4.85
C LEU A 180 2.16 1.85 4.87
N ASN A 181 2.66 2.90 5.53
CA ASN A 181 4.09 3.14 5.66
C ASN A 181 4.44 3.43 7.12
N TYR A 182 5.43 2.72 7.66
CA TYR A 182 6.11 3.12 8.87
C TYR A 182 7.20 4.13 8.51
N ILE A 183 7.16 5.28 9.15
CA ILE A 183 8.04 6.42 8.84
C ILE A 183 9.03 6.59 9.98
N SER A 184 10.32 6.77 9.66
CA SER A 184 11.32 7.09 10.69
C SER A 184 10.94 8.37 11.42
N SER A 185 10.88 8.31 12.74
CA SER A 185 10.54 9.45 13.61
C SER A 185 11.45 10.66 13.37
N GLN A 186 12.72 10.42 13.04
CA GLN A 186 13.68 11.46 12.65
C GLN A 186 13.28 12.18 11.35
N SER A 187 12.53 11.53 10.48
CA SER A 187 12.09 12.07 9.18
C SER A 187 10.62 12.50 9.17
N HIS A 188 9.86 12.24 10.23
CA HIS A 188 8.41 12.42 10.27
C HIS A 188 7.98 13.86 9.98
N GLY A 189 8.67 14.84 10.55
CA GLY A 189 8.37 16.26 10.33
C GLY A 189 8.44 16.67 8.86
N LEU A 190 9.46 16.21 8.14
CA LEU A 190 9.64 16.46 6.71
C LEU A 190 8.60 15.75 5.85
N HIS A 191 8.22 14.52 6.22
CA HIS A 191 7.25 13.72 5.49
C HIS A 191 5.83 14.29 5.61
N THR A 192 5.40 14.66 6.81
CA THR A 192 4.08 15.28 7.04
C THR A 192 3.95 16.62 6.35
N THR A 193 4.99 17.43 6.31
CA THR A 193 5.01 18.71 5.60
C THR A 193 4.85 18.51 4.09
N ARG A 194 5.56 17.55 3.49
CA ARG A 194 5.41 17.20 2.05
C ARG A 194 4.01 16.70 1.71
N HIS A 195 3.42 15.84 2.54
CA HIS A 195 2.05 15.35 2.33
C HIS A 195 1.01 16.47 2.50
N ARG A 196 1.15 17.33 3.51
CA ARG A 196 0.26 18.50 3.70
C ARG A 196 0.35 19.47 2.52
N ILE A 197 1.54 19.75 2.02
CA ILE A 197 1.75 20.62 0.85
C ILE A 197 1.14 19.97 -0.40
N SER A 198 1.38 18.69 -0.64
CA SER A 198 0.82 17.97 -1.78
C SER A 198 -0.71 17.90 -1.75
N SER A 199 -1.32 17.62 -0.58
CA SER A 199 -2.77 17.59 -0.42
C SER A 199 -3.39 18.98 -0.51
N PHE A 200 -2.72 20.02 -0.01
CA PHE A 200 -3.15 21.41 -0.13
C PHE A 200 -3.22 21.85 -1.60
N PHE A 201 -2.17 21.56 -2.41
CA PHE A 201 -2.19 21.86 -3.84
C PHE A 201 -3.24 21.06 -4.62
N LYS A 202 -3.54 19.81 -4.20
CA LYS A 202 -4.64 19.02 -4.79
C LYS A 202 -6.02 19.63 -4.45
N LYS A 203 -6.23 20.10 -3.21
CA LYS A 203 -7.46 20.83 -2.80
C LYS A 203 -7.62 22.14 -3.56
N LEU A 204 -6.55 22.92 -3.74
CA LEU A 204 -6.61 24.16 -4.52
C LEU A 204 -6.99 23.91 -5.99
N LYS A 205 -6.44 22.87 -6.62
CA LYS A 205 -6.80 22.48 -8.00
C LYS A 205 -8.25 22.05 -8.14
N LYS A 206 -8.85 21.47 -7.10
CA LYS A 206 -10.28 21.08 -7.09
C LYS A 206 -11.21 22.29 -7.00
N ILE A 207 -10.77 23.35 -6.30
CA ILE A 207 -11.52 24.63 -6.14
C ILE A 207 -11.40 25.50 -7.39
N LEU A 208 -10.30 25.40 -8.13
CA LEU A 208 -9.99 26.22 -9.31
C LEU A 208 -10.35 25.58 -10.66
N LYS A 209 -11.07 24.46 -10.69
CA LYS A 209 -11.66 23.96 -11.94
C LYS A 209 -12.86 24.85 -12.30
N PRO A 210 -12.81 25.61 -13.41
CA PRO A 210 -14.00 26.30 -13.91
C PRO A 210 -15.04 25.25 -14.33
N PHE A 211 -16.31 25.59 -14.12
CA PHE A 211 -17.47 24.85 -14.59
C PHE A 211 -17.44 24.66 -16.10
#